data_5c6e6a7ddf7e2653707c9e9b584d2b2e
#
_entry.id   5c6e6a7ddf7e2653707c9e9b584d2b2e
#
_cell.length_a   1.000
_cell.length_b   1.000
_cell.length_c   1.000
_cell.angle_alpha   90.00
_cell.angle_beta   90.00
_cell.angle_gamma   90.00
#
_symmetry.space_group_name_H-M   'P 1'
#
loop_
_entity.id
_entity.type
_entity.pdbx_description
1 polymer ?
#
loop_
_entity_poly.entity_id
_entity_poly.type
_entity_poly.pdbx_seq_one_letter_code
_entity_poly.pdbx_strand_id
1 'polypeptide(L)'
;MESKKRQLIEKLFLGLRSFDKVSDVLPFNNEQVKQLCSEIKYRNPFDATKFGDYHSLPESLKKDGFFIVHLGRGNHAFVKGNGYHDFEKINSNKSWSPVKSVVSD
;
A
#
# COMPACT_ATOMS: atom_id res chain seq x y z
N MET A 1 -14.59 -15.30 1.76
CA MET A 1 -14.78 -14.16 2.66
C MET A 1 -13.49 -13.38 2.82
N GLU A 2 -13.55 -12.10 2.65
CA GLU A 2 -12.37 -11.27 2.70
C GLU A 2 -12.01 -10.89 4.13
N SER A 3 -10.71 -10.88 4.45
CA SER A 3 -10.27 -10.48 5.77
C SER A 3 -10.45 -8.98 5.97
N LYS A 4 -10.57 -8.56 7.22
CA LYS A 4 -10.68 -7.13 7.52
C LYS A 4 -9.44 -6.38 7.11
N LYS A 5 -8.28 -7.02 7.20
CA LYS A 5 -7.02 -6.42 6.78
C LYS A 5 -7.07 -6.05 5.30
N ARG A 6 -7.53 -6.96 4.47
CA ARG A 6 -7.65 -6.68 3.03
C ARG A 6 -8.69 -5.62 2.75
N GLN A 7 -9.82 -5.67 3.45
CA GLN A 7 -10.86 -4.65 3.29
C GLN A 7 -10.36 -3.26 3.65
N LEU A 8 -9.59 -3.18 4.72
CA LEU A 8 -9.04 -1.90 5.17
C LEU A 8 -8.11 -1.31 4.11
N ILE A 9 -7.20 -2.10 3.62
CA ILE A 9 -6.23 -1.63 2.63
C ILE A 9 -6.91 -1.30 1.32
N GLU A 10 -7.89 -2.08 0.93
CA GLU A 10 -8.65 -1.79 -0.29
C GLU A 10 -9.38 -0.46 -0.17
N LYS A 11 -10.01 -0.23 0.96
CA LYS A 11 -10.72 1.02 1.20
C LYS A 11 -9.76 2.21 1.17
N LEU A 12 -8.60 2.05 1.78
CA LEU A 12 -7.59 3.11 1.77
C LEU A 12 -7.12 3.39 0.34
N PHE A 13 -6.82 2.35 -0.41
CA PHE A 13 -6.36 2.49 -1.79
C PHE A 13 -7.40 3.21 -2.64
N LEU A 14 -8.64 2.76 -2.57
CA LEU A 14 -9.69 3.35 -3.38
C LEU A 14 -9.93 4.80 -3.01
N GLY A 15 -9.82 5.13 -1.73
CA GLY A 15 -9.94 6.51 -1.29
C GLY A 15 -8.85 7.41 -1.85
N LEU A 16 -7.61 6.95 -1.78
CA LEU A 16 -6.50 7.71 -2.32
C LEU A 16 -6.60 7.84 -3.84
N ARG A 17 -7.02 6.76 -4.48
CA ARG A 17 -7.15 6.74 -5.93
C ARG A 17 -8.25 7.69 -6.43
N SER A 18 -9.25 7.93 -5.60
CA SER A 18 -10.31 8.86 -5.99
C SER A 18 -9.81 10.30 -6.05
N PHE A 19 -8.78 10.63 -5.29
CA PHE A 19 -8.17 11.95 -5.34
C PHE A 19 -7.13 12.06 -6.44
N ASP A 20 -6.38 10.99 -6.67
CA ASP A 20 -5.29 11.01 -7.63
C ASP A 20 -5.42 9.80 -8.54
N LYS A 21 -5.99 10.03 -9.71
CA LYS A 21 -6.32 8.94 -10.62
C LYS A 21 -5.22 8.60 -11.61
N VAL A 22 -4.12 9.35 -11.58
CA VAL A 22 -3.06 9.18 -12.57
C VAL A 22 -1.71 8.79 -12.02
N SER A 23 -1.44 9.11 -10.76
CA SER A 23 -0.11 8.83 -10.19
C SER A 23 0.14 7.35 -10.02
N ASP A 24 1.39 6.96 -10.21
CA ASP A 24 1.84 5.60 -9.96
C ASP A 24 2.31 5.42 -8.53
N VAL A 25 2.28 6.47 -7.73
CA VAL A 25 2.67 6.43 -6.32
C VAL A 25 1.65 7.16 -5.49
N LEU A 26 1.08 6.48 -4.51
CA LEU A 26 0.06 7.05 -3.63
C LEU A 26 0.54 6.92 -2.18
N PRO A 27 1.17 7.97 -1.63
CA PRO A 27 1.71 7.89 -0.26
C PRO A 27 0.61 7.95 0.79
N PHE A 28 0.85 7.29 1.90
CA PHE A 28 -0.04 7.37 3.05
C PHE A 28 0.77 7.10 4.32
N ASN A 29 0.17 7.35 5.47
CA ASN A 29 0.87 7.23 6.74
C ASN A 29 0.05 6.43 7.75
N ASN A 30 0.66 6.16 8.91
CA ASN A 30 0.01 5.38 9.95
C ASN A 30 -1.24 6.04 10.52
N GLU A 31 -1.30 7.37 10.50
CA GLU A 31 -2.50 8.06 10.99
C GLU A 31 -3.71 7.69 10.16
N GLN A 32 -3.54 7.68 8.85
CA GLN A 32 -4.62 7.30 7.95
C GLN A 32 -5.03 5.84 8.17
N VAL A 33 -4.04 4.98 8.38
CA VAL A 33 -4.30 3.57 8.65
C VAL A 33 -5.07 3.41 9.95
N LYS A 34 -4.64 4.10 11.00
CA LYS A 34 -5.30 4.00 12.30
C LYS A 34 -6.75 4.47 12.25
N GLN A 35 -6.99 5.54 11.50
CA GLN A 35 -8.34 6.05 11.36
C GLN A 35 -9.27 5.01 10.73
N LEU A 36 -8.81 4.36 9.67
CA LEU A 36 -9.61 3.33 9.04
C LEU A 36 -9.75 2.09 9.91
N CYS A 37 -8.71 1.75 10.67
CA CYS A 37 -8.80 0.64 11.60
C CYS A 37 -9.92 0.88 12.61
N SER A 38 -10.05 2.11 13.08
CA SER A 38 -11.12 2.46 13.99
C SER A 38 -12.49 2.30 13.35
N GLU A 39 -12.61 2.71 12.10
CA GLU A 39 -13.88 2.64 11.38
C GLU A 39 -14.36 1.21 11.14
N ILE A 40 -13.44 0.32 10.79
CA ILE A 40 -13.84 -1.05 10.50
C ILE A 40 -13.51 -2.01 11.63
N LYS A 41 -13.05 -1.48 12.74
CA LYS A 41 -12.80 -2.25 13.97
C LYS A 41 -11.72 -3.31 13.78
N TYR A 42 -10.66 -2.95 13.11
CA TYR A 42 -9.49 -3.80 12.98
C TYR A 42 -8.51 -3.48 14.11
N ARG A 43 -8.10 -4.48 14.85
CA ARG A 43 -7.40 -4.27 16.11
C ARG A 43 -5.90 -4.03 15.99
N ASN A 44 -5.31 -4.37 14.88
CA ASN A 44 -3.85 -4.35 14.78
C ASN A 44 -3.37 -3.45 13.66
N PRO A 45 -3.34 -2.12 13.92
CA PRO A 45 -2.92 -1.18 12.87
C PRO A 45 -1.47 -1.40 12.41
N PHE A 46 -0.60 -1.90 13.28
CA PHE A 46 0.77 -2.14 12.87
C PHE A 46 0.88 -3.25 11.84
N ASP A 47 -0.05 -4.20 11.88
CA ASP A 47 -0.03 -5.31 10.94
C ASP A 47 -0.81 -5.00 9.67
N ALA A 48 -1.61 -3.96 9.70
CA ALA A 48 -2.56 -3.70 8.61
C ALA A 48 -1.91 -3.51 7.26
N THR A 49 -0.71 -2.97 7.22
CA THR A 49 -0.01 -2.70 5.96
C THR A 49 1.00 -3.77 5.58
N LYS A 50 1.12 -4.82 6.38
CA LYS A 50 2.14 -5.85 6.15
C LYS A 50 1.56 -7.02 5.37
N PHE A 51 2.01 -7.17 4.15
CA PHE A 51 1.66 -8.29 3.30
C PHE A 51 2.96 -8.92 2.80
N GLY A 52 3.23 -10.13 3.28
CA GLY A 52 4.45 -10.82 2.88
C GLY A 52 4.32 -11.57 1.58
N ASP A 53 3.11 -11.67 1.06
CA ASP A 53 2.82 -12.41 -0.14
C ASP A 53 2.00 -11.55 -1.08
N TYR A 54 2.50 -11.41 -2.31
CA TYR A 54 1.81 -10.62 -3.32
C TYR A 54 0.36 -11.09 -3.52
N HIS A 55 0.16 -12.41 -3.50
CA HIS A 55 -1.16 -12.97 -3.79
C HIS A 55 -2.18 -12.70 -2.70
N SER A 56 -1.73 -12.31 -1.51
CA SER A 56 -2.65 -11.97 -0.42
C SER A 56 -3.09 -10.51 -0.45
N LEU A 57 -2.55 -9.71 -1.36
CA LEU A 57 -2.98 -8.33 -1.51
C LEU A 57 -4.43 -8.25 -2.02
N PRO A 58 -5.15 -7.16 -1.69
CA PRO A 58 -6.50 -6.99 -2.22
C PRO A 58 -6.53 -6.96 -3.74
N GLU A 59 -7.64 -7.46 -4.29
CA GLU A 59 -7.79 -7.56 -5.73
C GLU A 59 -7.72 -6.24 -6.46
N SER A 60 -8.29 -5.19 -5.88
CA SER A 60 -8.25 -3.89 -6.55
C SER A 60 -6.83 -3.37 -6.73
N LEU A 61 -5.94 -3.69 -5.80
CA LEU A 61 -4.52 -3.34 -5.95
C LEU A 61 -3.87 -4.17 -7.05
N LYS A 62 -4.05 -5.49 -6.98
CA LYS A 62 -3.42 -6.38 -7.94
C LYS A 62 -3.89 -6.12 -9.36
N LYS A 63 -5.16 -5.81 -9.50
CA LYS A 63 -5.76 -5.55 -10.79
C LYS A 63 -5.07 -4.39 -11.50
N ASP A 64 -4.74 -3.36 -10.75
CA ASP A 64 -4.08 -2.17 -11.29
C ASP A 64 -2.55 -2.23 -11.20
N GLY A 65 -2.01 -3.30 -10.66
CA GLY A 65 -0.57 -3.47 -10.57
C GLY A 65 0.06 -2.77 -9.39
N PHE A 66 -0.73 -2.39 -8.39
CA PHE A 66 -0.21 -1.71 -7.21
C PHE A 66 0.15 -2.69 -6.11
N PHE A 67 1.10 -2.30 -5.29
CA PHE A 67 1.42 -3.01 -4.05
C PHE A 67 1.93 -1.98 -3.04
N ILE A 68 2.13 -2.43 -1.79
CA ILE A 68 2.49 -1.52 -0.70
C ILE A 68 3.98 -1.58 -0.45
N VAL A 69 4.60 -0.42 -0.31
CA VAL A 69 6.00 -0.34 0.10
C VAL A 69 6.09 0.46 1.40
N HIS A 70 7.12 0.18 2.18
CA HIS A 70 7.34 0.85 3.46
C HIS A 70 8.49 1.83 3.32
N LEU A 71 8.25 3.07 3.73
CA LEU A 71 9.23 4.15 3.58
C LEU A 71 9.91 4.49 4.91
N GLY A 72 9.48 3.82 5.98
CA GLY A 72 10.07 4.04 7.29
C GLY A 72 9.28 5.02 8.14
N ARG A 73 9.34 4.85 9.45
CA ARG A 73 8.74 5.78 10.42
C ARG A 73 7.26 6.04 10.19
N GLY A 74 6.52 4.98 9.89
CA GLY A 74 5.09 5.10 9.73
C GLY A 74 4.64 5.67 8.41
N ASN A 75 5.53 5.76 7.44
CA ASN A 75 5.20 6.20 6.09
C ASN A 75 5.23 5.04 5.12
N HIS A 76 4.26 5.03 4.21
CA HIS A 76 4.09 3.96 3.25
C HIS A 76 3.62 4.54 1.92
N ALA A 77 3.56 3.70 0.91
CA ALA A 77 2.99 4.12 -0.36
C ALA A 77 2.45 2.92 -1.12
N PHE A 78 1.38 3.16 -1.88
CA PHE A 78 0.96 2.23 -2.91
C PHE A 78 1.73 2.57 -4.17
N VAL A 79 2.38 1.58 -4.77
CA VAL A 79 3.26 1.79 -5.91
C VAL A 79 2.83 0.87 -7.04
N LYS A 80 2.72 1.44 -8.23
CA LYS A 80 2.40 0.65 -9.42
C LYS A 80 3.67 0.08 -10.02
N GLY A 81 3.64 -1.22 -10.33
CA GLY A 81 4.79 -1.89 -10.90
C GLY A 81 4.35 -3.05 -11.78
N ASN A 82 5.25 -4.00 -12.00
CA ASN A 82 4.97 -5.18 -12.79
C ASN A 82 4.39 -6.32 -11.96
N GLY A 83 3.60 -5.98 -10.98
CA GLY A 83 2.92 -6.98 -10.17
C GLY A 83 3.90 -7.77 -9.31
N TYR A 84 3.77 -9.09 -9.36
CA TYR A 84 4.53 -9.96 -8.47
C TYR A 84 6.04 -9.76 -8.59
N HIS A 85 6.52 -9.59 -9.81
CA HIS A 85 7.97 -9.47 -10.04
C HIS A 85 8.56 -8.26 -9.32
N ASP A 86 7.94 -7.11 -9.48
CA ASP A 86 8.41 -5.89 -8.82
C ASP A 86 8.18 -5.95 -7.31
N PHE A 87 7.09 -6.57 -6.90
CA PHE A 87 6.83 -6.75 -5.48
C PHE A 87 7.96 -7.52 -4.80
N GLU A 88 8.37 -8.63 -5.41
CA GLU A 88 9.46 -9.44 -4.87
C GLU A 88 10.76 -8.65 -4.76
N LYS A 89 11.08 -7.94 -5.83
CA LYS A 89 12.32 -7.19 -5.90
C LYS A 89 12.38 -6.10 -4.84
N ILE A 90 11.33 -5.31 -4.75
CA ILE A 90 11.30 -4.17 -3.81
C ILE A 90 11.18 -4.66 -2.37
N ASN A 91 10.38 -5.68 -2.15
CA ASN A 91 10.19 -6.21 -0.82
C ASN A 91 11.48 -6.82 -0.26
N SER A 92 12.26 -7.46 -1.10
CA SER A 92 13.57 -8.01 -0.69
C SER A 92 14.54 -6.91 -0.33
N ASN A 93 14.55 -5.87 -1.13
CA ASN A 93 15.50 -4.78 -1.00
C ASN A 93 15.16 -3.85 0.17
N LYS A 94 13.89 -3.53 0.32
CA LYS A 94 13.38 -2.69 1.41
C LYS A 94 13.99 -1.28 1.41
N SER A 95 14.40 -0.80 0.26
CA SER A 95 15.03 0.51 0.17
C SER A 95 14.37 1.43 -0.85
N TRP A 96 13.19 1.08 -1.28
CA TRP A 96 12.50 1.88 -2.29
C TRP A 96 12.05 3.22 -1.71
N SER A 97 12.20 4.27 -2.50
CA SER A 97 11.76 5.62 -2.10
C SER A 97 11.19 6.34 -3.31
N PRO A 98 9.93 6.72 -3.26
CA PRO A 98 9.31 7.41 -4.41
C PRO A 98 9.84 8.81 -4.61
N VAL A 99 10.21 9.47 -3.53
CA VAL A 99 10.66 10.85 -3.60
C VAL A 99 11.89 10.99 -4.47
N LYS A 100 12.83 10.10 -4.26
CA LYS A 100 14.08 10.18 -5.00
C LYS A 100 13.88 9.94 -6.49
N SER A 101 13.02 9.01 -6.83
CA SER A 101 12.82 8.70 -8.24
C SER A 101 12.15 9.84 -8.97
N VAL A 102 11.40 10.66 -8.28
CA VAL A 102 10.70 11.77 -8.90
C VAL A 102 11.59 12.99 -9.04
N VAL A 103 12.39 13.25 -8.03
CA VAL A 103 13.15 14.49 -7.96
C VAL A 103 14.47 14.39 -8.66
N SER A 104 14.89 13.21 -8.98
CA SER A 104 16.23 13.01 -9.53
C SER A 104 16.46 13.65 -10.90
N ASP A 105 15.43 14.07 -11.55
CA ASP A 105 15.59 14.71 -12.84
C ASP A 105 16.08 16.15 -12.75
#